data_b5f47a09349f6a89ca2d0b94f972af70
#
_entry.id   b5f47a09349f6a89ca2d0b94f972af70
#
_cell.length_a   1.000
_cell.length_b   1.000
_cell.length_c   1.000
_cell.angle_alpha   90.00
_cell.angle_beta   90.00
_cell.angle_gamma   90.00
#
_symmetry.space_group_name_H-M   'P 1'
#
loop_
_entity.id
_entity.type
_entity.pdbx_description
1 polymer ?
#
loop_
_entity_poly.entity_id
_entity_poly.type
_entity_poly.pdbx_seq_one_letter_code
_entity_poly.pdbx_strand_id
1 'polypeptide(L)'
;MQARTSRKTSLGALAVLIFLSLLPKLASAQNPSPALLVLNKEDNSLSVVDPATLKTVAQISTGDGPHEIVASDDGKWAFVGNYGARIPGSTLSVFDLVAQKELRRVDLGALRRPHGLAFADGKLWFTAEQNKLIARYDPAVNQLDGLLGIGQNGTHMLVFSKDHSLLFTSNIGSDSITVLQRGSDPNGWTLTNISVGKGPEGADISPDAREFWAANSGDGTVSIIDVTAKRVTQTLDLHTNHSNRLKFTPNGKLVLISDPGSNALVIVDAASRKELKRFSVGRQPEGIVIPPDGARAYVALAGEKTVAVIDLKTLEVNARISVGNGPDGLAWALRP
;
A
#
# COMPACT_ATOMS: atom_id res chain seq x y z
N MET A 1 -50.57 -23.22 92.09
CA MET A 1 -49.32 -22.50 91.73
C MET A 1 -49.09 -22.77 90.26
N GLN A 2 -49.37 -21.73 89.41
CA GLN A 2 -49.38 -21.86 87.92
C GLN A 2 -48.01 -21.47 87.38
N ALA A 3 -47.41 -22.28 86.55
CA ALA A 3 -46.20 -21.97 85.84
C ALA A 3 -46.58 -21.43 84.40
N ARG A 4 -46.17 -20.22 84.13
CA ARG A 4 -46.33 -19.58 82.82
C ARG A 4 -45.23 -20.04 81.89
N THR A 5 -45.55 -20.65 80.79
CA THR A 5 -44.65 -20.93 79.64
C THR A 5 -44.63 -19.75 78.66
N SER A 6 -43.46 -19.20 78.50
CA SER A 6 -43.17 -18.13 77.51
C SER A 6 -42.84 -18.81 76.14
N ARG A 7 -43.60 -18.50 75.07
CA ARG A 7 -43.29 -18.84 73.70
C ARG A 7 -42.37 -17.75 73.10
N LYS A 8 -41.18 -18.14 72.70
CA LYS A 8 -40.31 -17.32 71.85
C LYS A 8 -40.62 -17.56 70.38
N THR A 9 -41.10 -16.57 69.69
CA THR A 9 -41.25 -16.56 68.23
C THR A 9 -39.92 -16.15 67.59
N SER A 10 -39.32 -17.05 66.83
CA SER A 10 -38.11 -16.75 65.99
C SER A 10 -38.58 -16.24 64.64
N LEU A 11 -38.23 -14.97 64.32
CA LEU A 11 -38.32 -14.39 62.99
C LEU A 11 -37.16 -14.96 62.15
N GLY A 12 -37.44 -15.79 61.16
CA GLY A 12 -36.48 -16.19 60.15
C GLY A 12 -36.31 -15.11 59.08
N ALA A 13 -35.11 -14.54 59.01
CA ALA A 13 -34.74 -13.60 57.95
C ALA A 13 -34.42 -14.37 56.67
N LEU A 14 -35.26 -14.19 55.64
CA LEU A 14 -35.04 -14.74 54.30
C LEU A 14 -34.05 -13.85 53.56
N ALA A 15 -32.78 -14.28 53.43
CA ALA A 15 -31.77 -13.59 52.62
C ALA A 15 -31.99 -13.90 51.15
N VAL A 16 -32.48 -12.94 50.39
CA VAL A 16 -32.59 -13.03 48.93
C VAL A 16 -31.20 -12.72 48.34
N LEU A 17 -30.48 -13.76 47.91
CA LEU A 17 -29.26 -13.66 47.10
C LEU A 17 -29.62 -13.25 45.67
N ILE A 18 -29.41 -11.98 45.35
CA ILE A 18 -29.49 -11.47 43.99
C ILE A 18 -28.19 -11.91 43.25
N PHE A 19 -28.27 -12.96 42.45
CA PHE A 19 -27.22 -13.30 41.49
C PHE A 19 -27.25 -12.28 40.35
N LEU A 20 -26.39 -11.27 40.37
CA LEU A 20 -26.08 -10.43 39.19
C LEU A 20 -25.30 -11.34 38.21
N SER A 21 -26.00 -11.88 37.20
CA SER A 21 -25.37 -12.54 36.08
C SER A 21 -24.63 -11.46 35.24
N LEU A 22 -23.30 -11.38 35.38
CA LEU A 22 -22.44 -10.72 34.43
C LEU A 22 -22.51 -11.52 33.11
N LEU A 23 -23.43 -11.16 32.24
CA LEU A 23 -23.37 -11.60 30.84
C LEU A 23 -22.12 -10.96 30.23
N PRO A 24 -21.21 -11.74 29.62
CA PRO A 24 -20.13 -11.15 28.85
C PRO A 24 -20.77 -10.32 27.73
N LYS A 25 -20.43 -9.02 27.66
CA LYS A 25 -20.73 -8.21 26.48
C LYS A 25 -20.10 -8.93 25.30
N LEU A 26 -20.90 -9.55 24.46
CA LEU A 26 -20.49 -9.97 23.14
C LEU A 26 -19.91 -8.71 22.46
N ALA A 27 -18.61 -8.71 22.25
CA ALA A 27 -17.98 -7.68 21.43
C ALA A 27 -18.65 -7.77 20.07
N SER A 28 -19.44 -6.77 19.75
CA SER A 28 -20.00 -6.60 18.42
C SER A 28 -18.80 -6.59 17.48
N ALA A 29 -18.74 -7.56 16.57
CA ALA A 29 -17.77 -7.52 15.49
C ALA A 29 -18.01 -6.18 14.76
N GLN A 30 -17.10 -5.24 14.96
CA GLN A 30 -17.15 -3.98 14.22
C GLN A 30 -16.97 -4.34 12.75
N ASN A 31 -17.86 -3.85 11.88
CA ASN A 31 -17.66 -3.99 10.45
C ASN A 31 -16.32 -3.35 10.07
N PRO A 32 -15.52 -3.99 9.21
CA PRO A 32 -14.25 -3.44 8.78
C PRO A 32 -14.44 -1.99 8.29
N SER A 33 -13.65 -1.08 8.86
CA SER A 33 -13.73 0.33 8.49
C SER A 33 -12.60 0.67 7.52
N PRO A 34 -12.90 1.16 6.30
CA PRO A 34 -11.87 1.53 5.36
C PRO A 34 -11.06 2.72 5.88
N ALA A 35 -9.79 2.75 5.51
CA ALA A 35 -8.89 3.88 5.73
C ALA A 35 -8.02 4.11 4.50
N LEU A 36 -7.84 5.37 4.12
CA LEU A 36 -6.80 5.79 3.21
C LEU A 36 -5.58 6.17 4.05
N LEU A 37 -4.46 5.52 3.78
CA LEU A 37 -3.17 5.77 4.39
C LEU A 37 -2.34 6.63 3.46
N VAL A 38 -1.78 7.73 3.97
CA VAL A 38 -1.03 8.72 3.18
C VAL A 38 0.29 9.01 3.86
N LEU A 39 1.39 8.72 3.20
CA LEU A 39 2.71 9.14 3.67
C LEU A 39 2.97 10.59 3.33
N ASN A 40 3.40 11.36 4.31
CA ASN A 40 3.84 12.74 4.15
C ASN A 40 5.37 12.74 4.27
N LYS A 41 6.04 12.65 3.15
CA LYS A 41 7.48 12.41 3.04
C LYS A 41 8.31 13.50 3.69
N GLU A 42 7.92 14.77 3.51
CA GLU A 42 8.64 15.91 4.06
C GLU A 42 8.38 16.11 5.55
N ASP A 43 7.23 15.64 6.07
CA ASP A 43 6.89 15.72 7.49
C ASP A 43 7.29 14.48 8.28
N ASN A 44 7.85 13.46 7.62
CA ASN A 44 8.15 12.16 8.25
C ASN A 44 6.94 11.62 9.02
N SER A 45 5.77 11.58 8.37
CA SER A 45 4.54 11.17 9.03
C SER A 45 3.61 10.37 8.13
N LEU A 46 2.71 9.61 8.77
CA LEU A 46 1.60 8.89 8.19
C LEU A 46 0.29 9.59 8.58
N SER A 47 -0.49 10.04 7.62
CA SER A 47 -1.87 10.47 7.81
C SER A 47 -2.82 9.29 7.60
N VAL A 48 -3.71 9.05 8.57
CA VAL A 48 -4.83 8.11 8.44
C VAL A 48 -6.07 8.93 8.10
N VAL A 49 -6.67 8.67 6.96
CA VAL A 49 -7.83 9.41 6.44
C VAL A 49 -9.07 8.52 6.47
N ASP A 50 -10.17 9.04 6.95
CA ASP A 50 -11.48 8.44 6.79
C ASP A 50 -12.04 8.77 5.39
N PRO A 51 -12.19 7.78 4.50
CA PRO A 51 -12.62 8.03 3.12
C PRO A 51 -14.11 8.39 3.00
N ALA A 52 -14.93 8.18 4.03
CA ALA A 52 -16.33 8.58 4.03
C ALA A 52 -16.48 10.07 4.29
N THR A 53 -15.69 10.62 5.22
CA THR A 53 -15.73 12.04 5.58
C THR A 53 -14.66 12.87 4.88
N LEU A 54 -13.68 12.22 4.23
CA LEU A 54 -12.49 12.82 3.58
C LEU A 54 -11.65 13.65 4.57
N LYS A 55 -11.60 13.23 5.84
CA LYS A 55 -10.84 13.92 6.88
C LYS A 55 -9.69 13.06 7.40
N THR A 56 -8.56 13.70 7.65
CA THR A 56 -7.47 13.09 8.41
C THR A 56 -7.93 12.90 9.86
N VAL A 57 -7.94 11.65 10.33
CA VAL A 57 -8.40 11.26 11.67
C VAL A 57 -7.23 10.98 12.62
N ALA A 58 -6.04 10.72 12.08
CA ALA A 58 -4.80 10.60 12.86
C ALA A 58 -3.59 11.00 12.00
N GLN A 59 -2.54 11.46 12.68
CA GLN A 59 -1.22 11.68 12.10
C GLN A 59 -0.17 11.07 13.04
N ILE A 60 0.69 10.20 12.50
CA ILE A 60 1.61 9.38 13.28
C ILE A 60 3.01 9.57 12.68
N SER A 61 4.02 9.78 13.53
CA SER A 61 5.41 9.92 13.06
C SER A 61 5.95 8.63 12.47
N THR A 62 6.73 8.73 11.40
CA THR A 62 7.46 7.64 10.74
C THR A 62 8.97 7.74 10.97
N GLY A 63 9.78 6.95 10.29
CA GLY A 63 11.21 7.20 10.09
C GLY A 63 11.45 8.27 9.04
N ASP A 64 12.73 8.51 8.71
CA ASP A 64 13.16 9.54 7.77
C ASP A 64 12.80 9.19 6.32
N GLY A 65 12.21 10.14 5.59
CA GLY A 65 11.87 10.03 4.18
C GLY A 65 10.98 8.82 3.86
N PRO A 66 9.79 8.67 4.48
CA PRO A 66 8.88 7.57 4.16
C PRO A 66 8.41 7.70 2.70
N HIS A 67 8.52 6.61 1.92
CA HIS A 67 8.21 6.63 0.48
C HIS A 67 7.04 5.73 0.11
N GLU A 68 7.08 4.47 0.54
CA GLU A 68 6.07 3.47 0.20
C GLU A 68 5.41 2.91 1.45
N ILE A 69 4.14 2.55 1.31
CA ILE A 69 3.31 1.98 2.36
C ILE A 69 2.44 0.86 1.82
N VAL A 70 2.28 -0.19 2.61
CA VAL A 70 1.33 -1.27 2.35
C VAL A 70 0.64 -1.68 3.64
N ALA A 71 -0.63 -2.08 3.56
CA ALA A 71 -1.37 -2.66 4.67
C ALA A 71 -1.28 -4.20 4.64
N SER A 72 -1.39 -4.83 5.82
CA SER A 72 -1.62 -6.28 5.91
C SER A 72 -3.02 -6.64 5.42
N ASP A 73 -3.20 -7.90 4.96
CA ASP A 73 -4.49 -8.38 4.43
C ASP A 73 -5.63 -8.30 5.44
N ASP A 74 -5.32 -8.45 6.73
CA ASP A 74 -6.28 -8.34 7.83
C ASP A 74 -6.54 -6.88 8.28
N GLY A 75 -5.89 -5.92 7.65
CA GLY A 75 -6.03 -4.49 7.93
C GLY A 75 -5.55 -4.03 9.30
N LYS A 76 -4.86 -4.88 10.08
CA LYS A 76 -4.38 -4.53 11.42
C LYS A 76 -3.09 -3.74 11.38
N TRP A 77 -2.21 -4.01 10.41
CA TRP A 77 -0.90 -3.41 10.32
C TRP A 77 -0.71 -2.62 9.03
N ALA A 78 0.14 -1.62 9.10
CA ALA A 78 0.75 -1.01 7.93
C ALA A 78 2.27 -1.03 8.06
N PHE A 79 2.93 -1.16 6.92
CA PHE A 79 4.39 -1.19 6.81
C PHE A 79 4.84 -0.04 5.94
N VAL A 80 5.87 0.67 6.38
CA VAL A 80 6.43 1.83 5.70
C VAL A 80 7.92 1.65 5.49
N GLY A 81 8.38 1.84 4.26
CA GLY A 81 9.79 1.94 3.93
C GLY A 81 10.30 3.35 4.26
N ASN A 82 11.19 3.46 5.24
CA ASN A 82 11.88 4.70 5.56
C ASN A 82 13.10 4.81 4.65
N TYR A 83 12.88 5.36 3.47
CA TYR A 83 13.86 5.41 2.38
C TYR A 83 15.05 6.31 2.69
N GLY A 84 14.82 7.31 3.56
CA GLY A 84 15.80 8.32 3.91
C GLY A 84 15.85 9.48 2.92
N ALA A 85 16.17 10.67 3.41
CA ALA A 85 16.32 11.87 2.60
C ALA A 85 17.77 12.02 2.11
N ARG A 86 18.63 12.68 2.90
CA ARG A 86 20.05 12.88 2.56
C ARG A 86 20.89 11.62 2.75
N ILE A 87 20.59 10.86 3.81
CA ILE A 87 21.27 9.63 4.13
C ILE A 87 20.35 8.48 3.71
N PRO A 88 20.86 7.46 3.00
CA PRO A 88 20.07 6.30 2.65
C PRO A 88 19.48 5.63 3.90
N GLY A 89 18.15 5.56 3.97
CA GLY A 89 17.44 4.93 5.07
C GLY A 89 17.70 3.43 5.15
N SER A 90 17.57 2.88 6.35
CA SER A 90 17.80 1.44 6.66
C SER A 90 16.78 0.91 7.66
N THR A 91 15.56 1.45 7.66
CA THR A 91 14.54 0.98 8.61
C THR A 91 13.19 0.81 7.94
N LEU A 92 12.35 -0.05 8.55
CA LEU A 92 10.92 -0.11 8.29
C LEU A 92 10.18 0.37 9.54
N SER A 93 9.08 1.09 9.36
CA SER A 93 8.12 1.35 10.44
C SER A 93 6.94 0.39 10.30
N VAL A 94 6.53 -0.22 11.42
CA VAL A 94 5.34 -1.08 11.52
C VAL A 94 4.32 -0.38 12.39
N PHE A 95 3.13 -0.14 11.83
CA PHE A 95 2.04 0.57 12.52
C PHE A 95 0.92 -0.38 12.89
N ASP A 96 0.38 -0.20 14.09
CA ASP A 96 -0.91 -0.74 14.50
C ASP A 96 -2.01 0.23 14.03
N LEU A 97 -2.82 -0.18 13.06
CA LEU A 97 -3.87 0.65 12.48
C LEU A 97 -5.10 0.76 13.37
N VAL A 98 -5.28 -0.17 14.32
CA VAL A 98 -6.37 -0.11 15.30
C VAL A 98 -6.02 0.86 16.42
N ALA A 99 -4.82 0.73 16.99
CA ALA A 99 -4.31 1.62 18.04
C ALA A 99 -3.79 2.96 17.50
N GLN A 100 -3.65 3.10 16.17
CA GLN A 100 -3.16 4.28 15.46
C GLN A 100 -1.80 4.77 16.00
N LYS A 101 -0.84 3.87 16.12
CA LYS A 101 0.51 4.17 16.61
C LYS A 101 1.58 3.32 15.94
N GLU A 102 2.81 3.81 15.92
CA GLU A 102 3.96 2.98 15.56
C GLU A 102 4.12 1.87 16.62
N LEU A 103 4.09 0.61 16.15
CA LEU A 103 4.27 -0.56 17.01
C LEU A 103 5.75 -0.84 17.21
N ARG A 104 6.54 -0.72 16.14
CA ARG A 104 7.99 -0.95 16.17
C ARG A 104 8.67 -0.32 14.95
N ARG A 105 9.95 -0.07 15.09
CA ARG A 105 10.87 0.29 14.01
C ARG A 105 11.89 -0.83 13.84
N VAL A 106 11.95 -1.39 12.64
CA VAL A 106 12.80 -2.53 12.31
C VAL A 106 14.09 -1.99 11.70
N ASP A 107 15.23 -2.30 12.30
CA ASP A 107 16.54 -2.03 11.69
C ASP A 107 16.84 -3.10 10.63
N LEU A 108 17.17 -2.67 9.43
CA LEU A 108 17.47 -3.52 8.28
C LEU A 108 18.97 -3.82 8.15
N GLY A 109 19.79 -3.39 9.10
CA GLY A 109 21.22 -3.61 9.10
C GLY A 109 21.94 -2.96 7.91
N ALA A 110 22.48 -3.77 7.00
CA ALA A 110 23.19 -3.30 5.82
C ALA A 110 22.29 -2.94 4.63
N LEU A 111 20.99 -3.25 4.67
CA LEU A 111 20.07 -2.94 3.59
C LEU A 111 19.74 -1.45 3.58
N ARG A 112 19.76 -0.87 2.38
CA ARG A 112 19.59 0.58 2.20
C ARG A 112 18.51 0.88 1.17
N ARG A 113 17.82 1.99 1.42
CA ARG A 113 16.75 2.51 0.57
C ARG A 113 15.63 1.49 0.39
N PRO A 114 14.94 1.07 1.48
CA PRO A 114 13.73 0.25 1.36
C PRO A 114 12.68 1.06 0.60
N HIS A 115 12.20 0.52 -0.55
CA HIS A 115 11.28 1.25 -1.42
C HIS A 115 10.03 0.42 -1.72
N GLY A 116 9.92 -0.20 -2.89
CA GLY A 116 8.72 -0.93 -3.27
C GLY A 116 8.31 -1.96 -2.21
N LEU A 117 7.07 -1.90 -1.76
CA LEU A 117 6.52 -2.75 -0.71
C LEU A 117 5.33 -3.57 -1.23
N ALA A 118 5.25 -4.83 -0.83
CA ALA A 118 4.07 -5.66 -1.00
C ALA A 118 3.89 -6.59 0.21
N PHE A 119 2.65 -6.81 0.62
CA PHE A 119 2.31 -7.80 1.64
C PHE A 119 1.72 -9.03 0.96
N ALA A 120 2.33 -10.18 1.19
CA ALA A 120 1.92 -11.43 0.57
C ALA A 120 2.27 -12.61 1.47
N ASP A 121 1.37 -13.60 1.57
CA ASP A 121 1.56 -14.82 2.36
C ASP A 121 1.91 -14.53 3.83
N GLY A 122 1.31 -13.47 4.43
CA GLY A 122 1.56 -13.06 5.81
C GLY A 122 2.90 -12.37 6.04
N LYS A 123 3.63 -12.01 4.98
CA LYS A 123 4.97 -11.42 5.06
C LYS A 123 5.06 -10.13 4.26
N LEU A 124 5.92 -9.23 4.72
CA LEU A 124 6.28 -8.05 3.97
C LEU A 124 7.46 -8.35 3.05
N TRP A 125 7.29 -8.04 1.78
CA TRP A 125 8.33 -8.03 0.77
C TRP A 125 8.70 -6.60 0.43
N PHE A 126 9.98 -6.31 0.28
CA PHE A 126 10.42 -4.97 -0.07
C PHE A 126 11.70 -4.97 -0.89
N THR A 127 11.86 -3.97 -1.73
CA THR A 127 13.12 -3.74 -2.44
C THR A 127 14.09 -3.00 -1.53
N ALA A 128 15.35 -3.43 -1.50
CA ALA A 128 16.47 -2.66 -0.98
C ALA A 128 17.27 -2.11 -2.17
N GLU A 129 16.88 -0.93 -2.62
CA GLU A 129 17.25 -0.39 -3.92
C GLU A 129 18.77 -0.31 -4.14
N GLN A 130 19.51 0.18 -3.15
CA GLN A 130 20.96 0.26 -3.24
C GLN A 130 21.67 -1.09 -3.21
N ASN A 131 21.00 -2.12 -2.66
CA ASN A 131 21.55 -3.47 -2.56
C ASN A 131 21.18 -4.34 -3.77
N LYS A 132 20.34 -3.86 -4.71
CA LYS A 132 19.90 -4.58 -5.91
C LYS A 132 19.24 -5.92 -5.57
N LEU A 133 18.40 -5.93 -4.54
CA LEU A 133 17.75 -7.12 -4.04
C LEU A 133 16.33 -6.83 -3.53
N ILE A 134 15.57 -7.91 -3.37
CA ILE A 134 14.33 -7.94 -2.60
C ILE A 134 14.62 -8.62 -1.28
N ALA A 135 14.10 -8.07 -0.20
CA ALA A 135 14.13 -8.68 1.12
C ALA A 135 12.72 -9.04 1.58
N ARG A 136 12.64 -10.02 2.48
CA ARG A 136 11.38 -10.46 3.10
C ARG A 136 11.49 -10.35 4.60
N TYR A 137 10.45 -9.75 5.20
CA TYR A 137 10.32 -9.57 6.64
C TYR A 137 9.10 -10.30 7.15
N ASP A 138 9.27 -11.12 8.17
CA ASP A 138 8.21 -11.82 8.87
C ASP A 138 7.78 -11.01 10.10
N PRO A 139 6.60 -10.37 10.08
CA PRO A 139 6.13 -9.56 11.19
C PRO A 139 5.73 -10.38 12.42
N ALA A 140 5.43 -11.67 12.28
CA ALA A 140 5.03 -12.53 13.39
C ALA A 140 6.20 -12.84 14.33
N VAL A 141 7.40 -13.05 13.78
CA VAL A 141 8.63 -13.33 14.54
C VAL A 141 9.58 -12.14 14.57
N ASN A 142 9.24 -11.03 13.90
CA ASN A 142 10.03 -9.79 13.83
C ASN A 142 11.46 -10.02 13.27
N GLN A 143 11.58 -10.73 12.16
CA GLN A 143 12.86 -11.06 11.56
C GLN A 143 12.85 -10.94 10.04
N LEU A 144 14.00 -10.62 9.45
CA LEU A 144 14.24 -10.84 8.02
C LEU A 144 14.44 -12.34 7.80
N ASP A 145 13.68 -12.92 6.87
CA ASP A 145 13.72 -14.36 6.61
C ASP A 145 14.00 -14.75 5.15
N GLY A 146 14.29 -13.77 4.31
CA GLY A 146 14.62 -14.01 2.91
C GLY A 146 15.30 -12.83 2.23
N LEU A 147 16.25 -13.15 1.34
CA LEU A 147 16.92 -12.20 0.46
C LEU A 147 16.97 -12.79 -0.95
N LEU A 148 16.55 -12.02 -1.96
CA LEU A 148 16.61 -12.40 -3.36
C LEU A 148 17.44 -11.37 -4.12
N GLY A 149 18.61 -11.74 -4.58
CA GLY A 149 19.44 -10.89 -5.43
C GLY A 149 18.80 -10.71 -6.81
N ILE A 150 18.56 -9.47 -7.22
CA ILE A 150 18.03 -9.12 -8.52
C ILE A 150 19.14 -8.77 -9.50
N GLY A 151 20.23 -8.19 -9.00
CA GLY A 151 21.39 -7.80 -9.80
C GLY A 151 21.17 -6.58 -10.69
N GLN A 152 19.97 -6.00 -10.68
CA GLN A 152 19.61 -4.83 -11.47
C GLN A 152 19.82 -3.53 -10.67
N ASN A 153 20.19 -2.45 -11.36
CA ASN A 153 20.36 -1.15 -10.72
C ASN A 153 19.00 -0.48 -10.48
N GLY A 154 18.84 0.11 -9.30
CA GLY A 154 17.61 0.82 -8.96
C GLY A 154 16.40 -0.14 -8.97
N THR A 155 16.51 -1.32 -8.34
CA THR A 155 15.37 -2.23 -8.11
C THR A 155 14.36 -1.50 -7.23
N HIS A 156 13.28 -1.00 -7.81
CA HIS A 156 12.44 0.07 -7.27
C HIS A 156 11.08 -0.43 -6.80
N MET A 157 10.09 -0.53 -7.71
CA MET A 157 8.76 -1.01 -7.35
C MET A 157 8.70 -2.53 -7.30
N LEU A 158 7.69 -3.04 -6.58
CA LEU A 158 7.46 -4.45 -6.37
C LEU A 158 5.96 -4.73 -6.48
N VAL A 159 5.59 -5.68 -7.36
CA VAL A 159 4.19 -6.02 -7.64
C VAL A 159 4.03 -7.53 -7.71
N PHE A 160 3.10 -8.11 -6.94
CA PHE A 160 2.73 -9.52 -7.05
C PHE A 160 1.56 -9.73 -8.02
N SER A 161 1.53 -10.87 -8.68
CA SER A 161 0.29 -11.40 -9.24
C SER A 161 -0.67 -11.77 -8.10
N LYS A 162 -1.97 -11.78 -8.38
CA LYS A 162 -3.02 -12.04 -7.36
C LYS A 162 -2.87 -13.39 -6.64
N ASP A 163 -2.33 -14.39 -7.33
CA ASP A 163 -2.07 -15.74 -6.79
C ASP A 163 -0.70 -15.89 -6.15
N HIS A 164 0.08 -14.80 -6.10
CA HIS A 164 1.45 -14.71 -5.60
C HIS A 164 2.44 -15.66 -6.30
N SER A 165 2.10 -16.21 -7.47
CA SER A 165 2.99 -17.08 -8.25
C SER A 165 4.06 -16.30 -9.00
N LEU A 166 3.80 -15.02 -9.30
CA LEU A 166 4.70 -14.10 -9.97
C LEU A 166 4.96 -12.87 -9.12
N LEU A 167 6.18 -12.39 -9.18
CA LEU A 167 6.63 -11.15 -8.57
C LEU A 167 7.38 -10.33 -9.62
N PHE A 168 7.06 -9.06 -9.74
CA PHE A 168 7.68 -8.14 -10.70
C PHE A 168 8.42 -7.04 -9.97
N THR A 169 9.57 -6.62 -10.52
CA THR A 169 10.23 -5.38 -10.09
C THR A 169 10.52 -4.49 -11.27
N SER A 170 10.28 -3.19 -11.12
CA SER A 170 10.86 -2.20 -12.02
C SER A 170 12.29 -1.87 -11.57
N ASN A 171 13.19 -1.72 -12.54
CA ASN A 171 14.61 -1.44 -12.29
C ASN A 171 15.00 -0.19 -13.05
N ILE A 172 14.84 0.96 -12.37
CA ILE A 172 14.98 2.30 -12.98
C ILE A 172 16.35 2.48 -13.65
N GLY A 173 17.42 2.07 -12.97
CA GLY A 173 18.79 2.25 -13.44
C GLY A 173 19.28 1.19 -14.42
N SER A 174 18.45 0.20 -14.76
CA SER A 174 18.77 -0.87 -15.71
C SER A 174 17.79 -0.95 -16.89
N ASP A 175 16.85 -0.01 -17.01
CA ASP A 175 15.85 0.03 -18.09
C ASP A 175 15.18 -1.33 -18.29
N SER A 176 14.78 -1.98 -17.22
CA SER A 176 14.28 -3.36 -17.25
C SER A 176 13.19 -3.62 -16.20
N ILE A 177 12.39 -4.64 -16.49
CA ILE A 177 11.49 -5.29 -15.55
C ILE A 177 12.05 -6.69 -15.26
N THR A 178 12.17 -7.06 -13.98
CA THR A 178 12.47 -8.45 -13.62
C THR A 178 11.19 -9.16 -13.27
N VAL A 179 10.94 -10.29 -13.89
CA VAL A 179 9.86 -11.23 -13.57
C VAL A 179 10.48 -12.37 -12.77
N LEU A 180 10.02 -12.54 -11.55
CA LEU A 180 10.36 -13.67 -10.69
C LEU A 180 9.18 -14.63 -10.70
N GLN A 181 9.41 -15.87 -11.10
CA GLN A 181 8.42 -16.95 -11.07
C GLN A 181 8.75 -17.89 -9.92
N ARG A 182 7.77 -18.15 -9.06
CA ARG A 182 7.91 -19.07 -7.94
C ARG A 182 8.10 -20.49 -8.47
N GLY A 183 9.12 -21.18 -7.99
CA GLY A 183 9.38 -22.59 -8.30
C GLY A 183 8.58 -23.55 -7.43
N SER A 184 8.84 -24.85 -7.58
CA SER A 184 8.28 -25.90 -6.70
C SER A 184 8.88 -25.85 -5.29
N ASP A 185 10.13 -25.38 -5.15
CA ASP A 185 10.70 -25.01 -3.85
C ASP A 185 10.08 -23.70 -3.37
N PRO A 186 9.51 -23.62 -2.17
CA PRO A 186 8.89 -22.39 -1.63
C PRO A 186 9.81 -21.17 -1.60
N ASN A 187 11.13 -21.39 -1.54
CA ASN A 187 12.13 -20.33 -1.58
C ASN A 187 12.82 -20.18 -2.95
N GLY A 188 12.46 -21.05 -3.91
CA GLY A 188 13.02 -21.04 -5.25
C GLY A 188 12.29 -20.07 -6.19
N TRP A 189 13.06 -19.16 -6.80
CA TRP A 189 12.55 -18.21 -7.80
C TRP A 189 13.39 -18.28 -9.05
N THR A 190 12.71 -18.32 -10.20
CA THR A 190 13.37 -18.17 -11.50
C THR A 190 13.21 -16.74 -11.97
N LEU A 191 14.32 -16.08 -12.31
CA LEU A 191 14.34 -14.68 -12.71
C LEU A 191 14.44 -14.57 -14.24
N THR A 192 13.68 -13.66 -14.82
CA THR A 192 13.77 -13.25 -16.22
C THR A 192 13.79 -11.73 -16.29
N ASN A 193 14.84 -11.16 -16.89
CA ASN A 193 14.92 -9.73 -17.12
C ASN A 193 14.39 -9.38 -18.51
N ILE A 194 13.54 -8.37 -18.59
CA ILE A 194 12.90 -7.89 -19.81
C ILE A 194 13.31 -6.44 -20.01
N SER A 195 14.01 -6.13 -21.08
CA SER A 195 14.33 -4.75 -21.45
C SER A 195 13.06 -3.98 -21.83
N VAL A 196 12.92 -2.76 -21.33
CA VAL A 196 11.80 -1.85 -21.55
C VAL A 196 12.31 -0.45 -21.97
N GLY A 197 11.47 0.56 -21.93
CA GLY A 197 11.92 1.94 -22.12
C GLY A 197 12.75 2.45 -20.96
N LYS A 198 13.18 3.72 -21.02
CA LYS A 198 14.13 4.28 -20.05
C LYS A 198 13.49 4.59 -18.69
N GLY A 199 14.16 4.15 -17.65
CA GLY A 199 13.78 4.47 -16.27
C GLY A 199 12.37 3.99 -15.91
N PRO A 200 12.04 2.67 -16.00
CA PRO A 200 10.72 2.17 -15.59
C PRO A 200 10.55 2.42 -14.10
N GLU A 201 9.54 3.20 -13.73
CA GLU A 201 9.26 3.57 -12.33
C GLU A 201 7.93 2.97 -11.89
N GLY A 202 6.81 3.59 -12.20
CA GLY A 202 5.49 3.06 -11.88
C GLY A 202 5.12 1.88 -12.74
N ALA A 203 4.61 0.82 -12.13
CA ALA A 203 4.21 -0.37 -12.85
C ALA A 203 3.06 -1.09 -12.14
N ASP A 204 2.25 -1.82 -12.90
CA ASP A 204 1.17 -2.63 -12.35
C ASP A 204 0.84 -3.81 -13.27
N ILE A 205 0.21 -4.85 -12.68
CA ILE A 205 -0.29 -6.01 -13.41
C ILE A 205 -1.78 -5.85 -13.70
N SER A 206 -2.21 -6.24 -14.91
CA SER A 206 -3.64 -6.27 -15.23
C SER A 206 -4.39 -7.25 -14.32
N PRO A 207 -5.65 -6.96 -13.93
CA PRO A 207 -6.40 -7.82 -13.01
C PRO A 207 -6.59 -9.26 -13.45
N ASP A 208 -6.50 -9.53 -14.77
CA ASP A 208 -6.52 -10.87 -15.36
C ASP A 208 -5.14 -11.52 -15.45
N ALA A 209 -4.10 -10.83 -14.95
CA ALA A 209 -2.70 -11.24 -14.95
C ALA A 209 -2.10 -11.57 -16.31
N ARG A 210 -2.67 -11.06 -17.41
CA ARG A 210 -2.14 -11.30 -18.76
C ARG A 210 -1.07 -10.31 -19.16
N GLU A 211 -1.14 -9.10 -18.65
CA GLU A 211 -0.24 -8.02 -19.01
C GLU A 211 0.34 -7.34 -17.79
N PHE A 212 1.57 -6.92 -17.91
CA PHE A 212 2.25 -6.05 -16.96
C PHE A 212 2.64 -4.76 -17.70
N TRP A 213 2.19 -3.63 -17.18
CA TRP A 213 2.48 -2.33 -17.78
C TRP A 213 3.50 -1.58 -16.92
N ALA A 214 4.50 -1.00 -17.58
CA ALA A 214 5.54 -0.22 -16.93
C ALA A 214 5.64 1.16 -17.57
N ALA A 215 5.50 2.21 -16.76
CA ALA A 215 5.67 3.59 -17.17
C ALA A 215 7.16 3.93 -17.13
N ASN A 216 7.71 4.25 -18.30
CA ASN A 216 9.12 4.56 -18.50
C ASN A 216 9.33 6.06 -18.28
N SER A 217 9.70 6.44 -17.07
CA SER A 217 9.79 7.82 -16.59
C SER A 217 10.81 8.66 -17.38
N GLY A 218 11.86 8.02 -17.90
CA GLY A 218 12.96 8.68 -18.60
C GLY A 218 12.72 8.98 -20.09
N ASP A 219 11.71 8.35 -20.73
CA ASP A 219 11.40 8.56 -22.15
C ASP A 219 9.93 8.82 -22.46
N GLY A 220 9.07 8.89 -21.44
CA GLY A 220 7.67 9.27 -21.58
C GLY A 220 6.77 8.18 -22.19
N THR A 221 7.26 6.95 -22.25
CA THR A 221 6.55 5.82 -22.85
C THR A 221 5.97 4.86 -21.81
N VAL A 222 5.13 3.93 -22.22
CA VAL A 222 4.66 2.79 -21.42
C VAL A 222 4.94 1.50 -22.14
N SER A 223 5.70 0.61 -21.54
CA SER A 223 5.95 -0.74 -22.06
C SER A 223 4.85 -1.70 -21.58
N ILE A 224 4.27 -2.45 -22.52
CA ILE A 224 3.28 -3.49 -22.26
C ILE A 224 3.95 -4.85 -22.45
N ILE A 225 3.98 -5.63 -21.39
CA ILE A 225 4.62 -6.93 -21.33
C ILE A 225 3.55 -8.02 -21.29
N ASP A 226 3.65 -9.00 -22.19
CA ASP A 226 2.91 -10.26 -22.07
C ASP A 226 3.53 -11.09 -20.93
N VAL A 227 2.74 -11.37 -19.91
CA VAL A 227 3.20 -12.04 -18.69
C VAL A 227 3.62 -13.49 -18.97
N THR A 228 2.92 -14.19 -19.85
CA THR A 228 3.22 -15.58 -20.21
C THR A 228 4.45 -15.67 -21.10
N ALA A 229 4.51 -14.83 -22.13
CA ALA A 229 5.63 -14.82 -23.08
C ALA A 229 6.87 -14.10 -22.51
N LYS A 230 6.73 -13.37 -21.40
CA LYS A 230 7.80 -12.60 -20.73
C LYS A 230 8.55 -11.69 -21.71
N ARG A 231 7.82 -10.93 -22.50
CA ARG A 231 8.36 -10.01 -23.49
C ARG A 231 7.47 -8.80 -23.71
N VAL A 232 8.07 -7.68 -24.08
CA VAL A 232 7.32 -6.49 -24.51
C VAL A 232 6.58 -6.84 -25.82
N THR A 233 5.29 -6.58 -25.82
CA THR A 233 4.42 -6.73 -26.99
C THR A 233 4.11 -5.41 -27.67
N GLN A 234 4.13 -4.31 -26.90
CA GLN A 234 3.86 -2.97 -27.38
C GLN A 234 4.53 -1.93 -26.50
N THR A 235 4.92 -0.82 -27.09
CA THR A 235 5.31 0.40 -26.38
C THR A 235 4.38 1.52 -26.83
N LEU A 236 3.72 2.17 -25.87
CA LEU A 236 2.86 3.33 -26.10
C LEU A 236 3.68 4.59 -25.84
N ASP A 237 3.73 5.49 -26.80
CA ASP A 237 4.26 6.82 -26.58
C ASP A 237 3.13 7.72 -26.07
N LEU A 238 3.17 8.00 -24.78
CA LEU A 238 2.19 8.86 -24.10
C LEU A 238 2.72 10.25 -23.85
N HIS A 239 3.97 10.55 -24.25
CA HIS A 239 4.60 11.85 -24.03
C HIS A 239 4.48 12.34 -22.59
N THR A 240 4.62 11.44 -21.61
CA THR A 240 4.65 11.82 -20.21
C THR A 240 5.99 12.48 -19.89
N ASN A 241 5.99 13.39 -18.92
CA ASN A 241 7.19 14.06 -18.45
C ASN A 241 7.47 13.60 -17.01
N HIS A 242 8.29 12.54 -16.89
CA HIS A 242 8.65 11.95 -15.60
C HIS A 242 7.49 11.27 -14.87
N SER A 243 6.82 10.31 -15.55
CA SER A 243 5.73 9.52 -14.95
C SER A 243 6.21 8.78 -13.67
N ASN A 244 5.40 8.84 -12.59
CA ASN A 244 5.77 8.28 -11.29
C ASN A 244 5.01 6.98 -10.95
N ARG A 245 3.68 6.99 -11.01
CA ARG A 245 2.85 5.80 -10.72
C ARG A 245 1.99 5.40 -11.89
N LEU A 246 1.76 4.11 -11.99
CA LEU A 246 0.83 3.50 -12.93
C LEU A 246 -0.06 2.52 -12.17
N LYS A 247 -1.40 2.61 -12.32
CA LYS A 247 -2.35 1.70 -11.69
C LYS A 247 -3.49 1.31 -12.60
N PHE A 248 -3.79 0.01 -12.67
CA PHE A 248 -5.02 -0.48 -13.26
C PHE A 248 -6.22 -0.23 -12.34
N THR A 249 -7.38 0.06 -12.92
CA THR A 249 -8.65 -0.05 -12.19
C THR A 249 -8.95 -1.52 -11.88
N PRO A 250 -9.68 -1.85 -10.78
CA PRO A 250 -9.98 -3.23 -10.41
C PRO A 250 -10.72 -4.04 -11.49
N ASN A 251 -11.48 -3.36 -12.36
CA ASN A 251 -12.16 -3.98 -13.50
C ASN A 251 -11.29 -4.11 -14.77
N GLY A 252 -10.03 -3.68 -14.71
CA GLY A 252 -9.06 -3.75 -15.81
C GLY A 252 -9.34 -2.84 -16.99
N LYS A 253 -10.30 -1.93 -16.92
CA LYS A 253 -10.69 -1.11 -18.07
C LYS A 253 -9.81 0.11 -18.29
N LEU A 254 -9.34 0.71 -17.22
CA LEU A 254 -8.55 1.93 -17.25
C LEU A 254 -7.19 1.72 -16.60
N VAL A 255 -6.21 2.47 -17.10
CA VAL A 255 -4.90 2.64 -16.49
C VAL A 255 -4.72 4.12 -16.18
N LEU A 256 -4.39 4.43 -14.95
CA LEU A 256 -4.11 5.77 -14.47
C LEU A 256 -2.60 5.94 -14.30
N ILE A 257 -2.06 7.05 -14.79
CA ILE A 257 -0.63 7.36 -14.70
C ILE A 257 -0.47 8.78 -14.15
N SER A 258 0.25 8.91 -13.04
CA SER A 258 0.65 10.22 -12.53
C SER A 258 1.88 10.71 -13.28
N ASP A 259 1.85 11.98 -13.68
CA ASP A 259 2.91 12.65 -14.42
C ASP A 259 3.33 13.95 -13.70
N PRO A 260 4.25 13.86 -12.70
CA PRO A 260 4.70 14.99 -11.92
C PRO A 260 5.28 16.12 -12.75
N GLY A 261 6.05 15.81 -13.79
CA GLY A 261 6.70 16.83 -14.63
C GLY A 261 5.71 17.68 -15.42
N SER A 262 4.51 17.14 -15.71
CA SER A 262 3.44 17.89 -16.38
C SER A 262 2.30 18.28 -15.43
N ASN A 263 2.39 17.93 -14.14
CA ASN A 263 1.30 18.12 -13.16
C ASN A 263 -0.02 17.48 -13.59
N ALA A 264 0.05 16.36 -14.31
CA ALA A 264 -1.09 15.74 -14.96
C ALA A 264 -1.40 14.33 -14.41
N LEU A 265 -2.67 13.97 -14.55
CA LEU A 265 -3.11 12.57 -14.51
C LEU A 265 -3.48 12.18 -15.94
N VAL A 266 -2.86 11.10 -16.42
CA VAL A 266 -3.14 10.50 -17.73
C VAL A 266 -3.99 9.26 -17.52
N ILE A 267 -5.08 9.14 -18.26
CA ILE A 267 -6.01 8.00 -18.19
C ILE A 267 -6.04 7.32 -19.55
N VAL A 268 -5.73 6.04 -19.58
CA VAL A 268 -5.64 5.22 -20.78
C VAL A 268 -6.73 4.14 -20.73
N ASP A 269 -7.42 3.93 -21.84
CA ASP A 269 -8.27 2.75 -22.02
C ASP A 269 -7.39 1.52 -22.28
N ALA A 270 -7.47 0.54 -21.39
CA ALA A 270 -6.57 -0.61 -21.41
C ALA A 270 -6.78 -1.50 -22.66
N ALA A 271 -8.00 -1.59 -23.18
CA ALA A 271 -8.31 -2.45 -24.33
C ALA A 271 -7.86 -1.84 -25.66
N SER A 272 -8.18 -0.56 -25.88
CA SER A 272 -7.82 0.14 -27.12
C SER A 272 -6.40 0.72 -27.12
N ARG A 273 -5.73 0.76 -25.98
CA ARG A 273 -4.39 1.35 -25.79
C ARG A 273 -4.35 2.86 -26.09
N LYS A 274 -5.45 3.55 -25.99
CA LYS A 274 -5.55 4.97 -26.31
C LYS A 274 -5.69 5.81 -25.04
N GLU A 275 -5.03 6.95 -25.04
CA GLU A 275 -5.29 7.98 -24.05
C GLU A 275 -6.74 8.46 -24.18
N LEU A 276 -7.51 8.36 -23.08
CA LEU A 276 -8.89 8.84 -23.01
C LEU A 276 -8.94 10.27 -22.51
N LYS A 277 -8.10 10.59 -21.53
CA LYS A 277 -8.11 11.89 -20.87
C LYS A 277 -6.75 12.20 -20.28
N ARG A 278 -6.36 13.47 -20.40
CA ARG A 278 -5.23 14.04 -19.67
C ARG A 278 -5.67 15.38 -19.11
N PHE A 279 -5.42 15.62 -17.85
CA PHE A 279 -5.79 16.89 -17.21
C PHE A 279 -4.86 17.22 -16.05
N SER A 280 -4.75 18.51 -15.76
CA SER A 280 -4.01 18.93 -14.56
C SER A 280 -4.78 18.51 -13.32
N VAL A 281 -4.17 17.62 -12.52
CA VAL A 281 -4.77 17.11 -11.28
C VAL A 281 -4.34 17.93 -10.07
N GLY A 282 -3.24 18.66 -10.18
CA GLY A 282 -2.56 19.44 -9.15
C GLY A 282 -1.04 19.30 -9.26
N ARG A 283 -0.31 19.97 -8.40
CA ARG A 283 1.16 20.01 -8.49
C ARG A 283 1.80 18.73 -7.97
N GLN A 284 2.74 18.19 -8.76
CA GLN A 284 3.53 17.02 -8.45
C GLN A 284 2.65 15.81 -8.01
N PRO A 285 1.82 15.26 -8.92
CA PRO A 285 1.07 14.04 -8.63
C PRO A 285 2.03 12.84 -8.53
N GLU A 286 2.01 12.15 -7.41
CA GLU A 286 2.88 11.02 -7.09
C GLU A 286 2.05 9.73 -6.95
N GLY A 287 1.93 9.18 -5.76
CA GLY A 287 1.23 7.93 -5.47
C GLY A 287 -0.21 7.89 -5.94
N ILE A 288 -0.63 6.72 -6.42
CA ILE A 288 -2.02 6.44 -6.81
C ILE A 288 -2.50 5.19 -6.06
N VAL A 289 -3.68 5.27 -5.45
CA VAL A 289 -4.39 4.10 -4.93
C VAL A 289 -5.84 4.10 -5.42
N ILE A 290 -6.32 2.94 -5.82
CA ILE A 290 -7.71 2.71 -6.25
C ILE A 290 -8.29 1.63 -5.34
N PRO A 291 -9.31 1.96 -4.53
CA PRO A 291 -10.00 0.98 -3.70
C PRO A 291 -10.61 -0.16 -4.50
N PRO A 292 -10.88 -1.33 -3.87
CA PRO A 292 -11.43 -2.50 -4.56
C PRO A 292 -12.78 -2.27 -5.24
N ASP A 293 -13.58 -1.28 -4.78
CA ASP A 293 -14.86 -0.93 -5.40
C ASP A 293 -14.71 -0.23 -6.77
N GLY A 294 -13.50 0.29 -7.06
CA GLY A 294 -13.21 0.95 -8.33
C GLY A 294 -14.02 2.22 -8.60
N ALA A 295 -14.66 2.81 -7.59
CA ALA A 295 -15.47 4.00 -7.75
C ALA A 295 -14.64 5.28 -7.82
N ARG A 296 -13.51 5.30 -7.11
CA ARG A 296 -12.62 6.46 -6.97
C ARG A 296 -11.17 6.06 -7.12
N ALA A 297 -10.35 7.03 -7.49
CA ALA A 297 -8.91 6.97 -7.32
C ALA A 297 -8.46 8.10 -6.41
N TYR A 298 -7.42 7.86 -5.62
CA TYR A 298 -6.77 8.86 -4.78
C TYR A 298 -5.37 9.10 -5.34
N VAL A 299 -5.02 10.36 -5.53
CA VAL A 299 -3.72 10.78 -6.10
C VAL A 299 -3.05 11.75 -5.14
N ALA A 300 -1.87 11.38 -4.65
CA ALA A 300 -1.06 12.24 -3.80
C ALA A 300 -0.52 13.43 -4.62
N LEU A 301 -0.61 14.65 -4.07
CA LEU A 301 -0.13 15.87 -4.70
C LEU A 301 0.98 16.47 -3.83
N ALA A 302 2.22 16.03 -4.05
CA ALA A 302 3.36 16.36 -3.21
C ALA A 302 3.58 17.89 -3.10
N GLY A 303 3.31 18.64 -4.17
CA GLY A 303 3.45 20.09 -4.19
C GLY A 303 2.31 20.87 -3.52
N GLU A 304 1.26 20.23 -2.99
CA GLU A 304 0.03 20.91 -2.49
C GLU A 304 -0.43 20.47 -1.10
N LYS A 305 0.24 19.52 -0.44
CA LYS A 305 -0.18 18.95 0.85
C LYS A 305 -1.60 18.38 0.82
N THR A 306 -2.00 17.82 -0.31
CA THR A 306 -3.34 17.29 -0.53
C THR A 306 -3.32 15.98 -1.27
N VAL A 307 -4.41 15.22 -1.14
CA VAL A 307 -4.72 14.08 -2.00
C VAL A 307 -5.94 14.44 -2.83
N ALA A 308 -5.83 14.36 -4.15
CA ALA A 308 -6.97 14.52 -5.05
C ALA A 308 -7.83 13.25 -5.06
N VAL A 309 -9.14 13.43 -5.04
CA VAL A 309 -10.12 12.35 -5.17
C VAL A 309 -10.72 12.42 -6.57
N ILE A 310 -10.47 11.40 -7.37
CA ILE A 310 -10.93 11.29 -8.75
C ILE A 310 -12.14 10.37 -8.78
N ASP A 311 -13.24 10.85 -9.34
CA ASP A 311 -14.41 10.00 -9.67
C ASP A 311 -14.10 9.24 -10.96
N LEU A 312 -14.07 7.90 -10.89
CA LEU A 312 -13.69 7.05 -12.04
C LEU A 312 -14.84 6.87 -13.05
N LYS A 313 -16.03 7.36 -12.77
CA LYS A 313 -17.13 7.39 -13.73
C LYS A 313 -17.08 8.65 -14.61
N THR A 314 -16.80 9.82 -14.01
CA THR A 314 -16.73 11.11 -14.71
C THR A 314 -15.33 11.47 -15.16
N LEU A 315 -14.30 10.81 -14.57
CA LEU A 315 -12.88 11.09 -14.75
C LEU A 315 -12.50 12.53 -14.37
N GLU A 316 -13.06 13.01 -13.26
CA GLU A 316 -12.86 14.38 -12.78
C GLU A 316 -12.48 14.39 -11.30
N VAL A 317 -11.77 15.44 -10.89
CA VAL A 317 -11.47 15.70 -9.47
C VAL A 317 -12.77 16.16 -8.82
N ASN A 318 -13.30 15.38 -7.86
CA ASN A 318 -14.52 15.73 -7.15
C ASN A 318 -14.30 16.21 -5.71
N ALA A 319 -13.09 15.98 -5.17
CA ALA A 319 -12.71 16.45 -3.83
C ALA A 319 -11.19 16.53 -3.66
N ARG A 320 -10.76 17.18 -2.59
CA ARG A 320 -9.36 17.21 -2.11
C ARG A 320 -9.33 16.95 -0.61
N ILE A 321 -8.34 16.21 -0.17
CA ILE A 321 -8.13 15.85 1.24
C ILE A 321 -6.87 16.56 1.70
N SER A 322 -6.96 17.35 2.76
CA SER A 322 -5.78 17.98 3.38
C SER A 322 -5.01 16.95 4.20
N VAL A 323 -3.69 16.87 3.98
CA VAL A 323 -2.75 15.98 4.66
C VAL A 323 -1.45 16.75 5.03
N GLY A 324 -0.37 16.07 5.36
CA GLY A 324 0.93 16.70 5.63
C GLY A 324 1.71 17.12 4.38
N ASN A 325 2.96 17.55 4.59
CA ASN A 325 3.85 18.01 3.52
C ASN A 325 4.42 16.84 2.71
N GLY A 326 4.47 17.02 1.38
CA GLY A 326 5.04 16.05 0.46
C GLY A 326 4.29 14.71 0.50
N PRO A 327 2.94 14.65 0.30
CA PRO A 327 2.25 13.37 0.22
C PRO A 327 2.77 12.56 -0.97
N ASP A 328 3.05 11.25 -0.73
CA ASP A 328 3.70 10.37 -1.70
C ASP A 328 3.00 8.98 -1.70
N GLY A 329 3.57 7.98 -1.03
CA GLY A 329 3.01 6.64 -0.99
C GLY A 329 1.60 6.60 -0.38
N LEU A 330 0.70 5.88 -1.05
CA LEU A 330 -0.69 5.68 -0.64
C LEU A 330 -1.01 4.20 -0.48
N ALA A 331 -1.80 3.86 0.54
CA ALA A 331 -2.38 2.53 0.66
C ALA A 331 -3.84 2.58 1.11
N TRP A 332 -4.58 1.53 0.77
CA TRP A 332 -5.92 1.29 1.25
C TRP A 332 -5.91 0.17 2.28
N ALA A 333 -6.56 0.37 3.42
CA ALA A 333 -6.69 -0.63 4.47
C ALA A 333 -8.16 -0.84 4.83
N LEU A 334 -8.54 -2.10 5.11
CA LEU A 334 -9.82 -2.45 5.73
C LEU A 334 -9.52 -2.82 7.19
N ARG A 335 -9.63 -1.84 8.08
CA ARG A 335 -9.34 -2.03 9.52
C ARG A 335 -10.44 -2.85 10.18
N PRO A 336 -10.12 -3.83 11.04
CA PRO A 336 -11.09 -4.66 11.75
C PRO A 336 -11.95 -3.86 12.73
#